data_9bb6cdcb91292d175b2e32b58ed25320
#
_entry.id   9bb6cdcb91292d175b2e32b58ed25320
#
_cell.length_a   1.000
_cell.length_b   1.000
_cell.length_c   1.000
_cell.angle_alpha   90.00
_cell.angle_beta   90.00
_cell.angle_gamma   90.00
#
_symmetry.space_group_name_H-M   'P 1'
#
loop_
_entity.id
_entity.type
_entity.pdbx_description
1 polymer ?
#
loop_
_entity_poly.entity_id
_entity_poly.type
_entity_poly.pdbx_seq_one_letter_code
_entity_poly.pdbx_strand_id
1 'polypeptide(L)'
;MDPKEVKSDLVLILDFGSQYTHLITRRIRSLSVFSLCISGTSPLKAITDLNPQVVILSGGPHSVHASDSPSFAAGFVEWAEANGVFVLGICYGLQLIVQRLGGVVKVGEKQEYGRMEIVVEKAKGLFGTKKVGDRQAVWMSHGDEVAKLPEGFEVVARSQQGSVAAVENHSKKFFGLQYHPEVMGFFFFFFLLCTLYSVLMNYWHFTFFLCVLFCNNIPFSDLRLTTCLFNFWRVPPRCCLSFSNFGFCMCDALLKN
;
A
#
# COMPACT_ATOMS: atom_id res chain seq x y z
N MET A 1 -23.03 -23.75 14.08
CA MET A 1 -22.66 -22.40 13.59
C MET A 1 -21.15 -22.39 13.56
N ASP A 2 -20.57 -22.50 12.37
CA ASP A 2 -19.12 -22.36 12.21
C ASP A 2 -18.71 -20.97 12.68
N PRO A 3 -17.71 -20.83 13.56
CA PRO A 3 -17.17 -19.52 13.88
C PRO A 3 -16.53 -19.01 12.58
N LYS A 4 -17.18 -18.05 11.91
CA LYS A 4 -16.55 -17.32 10.83
C LYS A 4 -15.25 -16.77 11.41
N GLU A 5 -14.12 -17.27 10.91
CA GLU A 5 -12.79 -16.71 11.21
C GLU A 5 -12.88 -15.21 11.04
N VAL A 6 -12.78 -14.49 12.14
CA VAL A 6 -12.67 -13.04 12.12
C VAL A 6 -11.29 -12.76 11.53
N LYS A 7 -11.24 -12.38 10.25
CA LYS A 7 -9.98 -11.92 9.65
C LYS A 7 -9.46 -10.77 10.50
N SER A 8 -8.24 -10.88 10.97
CA SER A 8 -7.61 -9.83 11.76
C SER A 8 -7.28 -8.64 10.85
N ASP A 9 -7.61 -7.41 11.25
CA ASP A 9 -7.22 -6.18 10.54
C ASP A 9 -5.70 -5.92 10.64
N LEU A 10 -4.91 -6.99 10.60
CA LEU A 10 -3.47 -6.95 10.78
C LEU A 10 -2.76 -6.63 9.46
N VAL A 11 -1.92 -5.61 9.50
CA VAL A 11 -0.87 -5.37 8.49
C VAL A 11 0.44 -5.94 9.02
N LEU A 12 0.96 -6.96 8.34
CA LEU A 12 2.24 -7.58 8.67
C LEU A 12 3.35 -6.96 7.81
N ILE A 13 4.44 -6.53 8.44
CA ILE A 13 5.62 -6.04 7.75
C ILE A 13 6.72 -7.10 7.86
N LEU A 14 7.22 -7.55 6.71
CA LEU A 14 8.39 -8.41 6.60
C LEU A 14 9.63 -7.53 6.40
N ASP A 15 10.53 -7.52 7.39
CA ASP A 15 11.72 -6.67 7.41
C ASP A 15 12.90 -7.35 6.73
N PHE A 16 13.39 -6.78 5.64
CA PHE A 16 14.58 -7.20 4.91
C PHE A 16 15.81 -6.33 5.20
N GLY A 17 15.78 -5.59 6.31
CA GLY A 17 16.92 -4.79 6.77
C GLY A 17 16.93 -3.34 6.28
N SER A 18 15.79 -2.81 5.83
CA SER A 18 15.71 -1.41 5.48
C SER A 18 15.77 -0.51 6.72
N GLN A 19 16.58 0.54 6.64
CA GLN A 19 16.58 1.61 7.65
C GLN A 19 15.18 2.29 7.79
N TYR A 20 14.31 2.13 6.82
CA TYR A 20 12.96 2.72 6.78
C TYR A 20 11.86 1.79 7.27
N THR A 21 12.12 0.52 7.62
CA THR A 21 11.09 -0.45 8.02
C THR A 21 10.28 0.02 9.22
N HIS A 22 10.95 0.59 10.23
CA HIS A 22 10.24 1.14 11.40
C HIS A 22 9.39 2.37 11.05
N LEU A 23 9.77 3.12 10.01
CA LEU A 23 8.97 4.24 9.52
C LEU A 23 7.68 3.74 8.86
N ILE A 24 7.72 2.63 8.10
CA ILE A 24 6.50 1.97 7.57
C ILE A 24 5.57 1.62 8.72
N THR A 25 6.05 0.90 9.74
CA THR A 25 5.28 0.50 10.91
C THR A 25 4.65 1.72 11.62
N ARG A 26 5.46 2.77 11.83
CA ARG A 26 4.99 4.01 12.46
C ARG A 26 3.88 4.69 11.64
N ARG A 27 4.02 4.76 10.32
CA ARG A 27 3.01 5.36 9.43
C ARG A 27 1.69 4.60 9.49
N ILE A 28 1.73 3.26 9.46
CA ILE A 28 0.54 2.42 9.56
C ILE A 28 -0.17 2.64 10.90
N ARG A 29 0.58 2.62 12.00
CA ARG A 29 0.02 2.84 13.35
C ARG A 29 -0.55 4.23 13.53
N SER A 30 0.01 5.26 12.89
CA SER A 30 -0.55 6.61 12.92
C SER A 30 -1.90 6.73 12.22
N LEU A 31 -2.29 5.72 11.42
CA LEU A 31 -3.63 5.58 10.81
C LEU A 31 -4.58 4.72 11.67
N SER A 32 -4.20 4.42 12.92
CA SER A 32 -4.95 3.54 13.83
C SER A 32 -5.11 2.11 13.32
N VAL A 33 -4.22 1.66 12.41
CA VAL A 33 -4.20 0.29 11.90
C VAL A 33 -3.20 -0.53 12.71
N PHE A 34 -3.62 -1.71 13.15
CA PHE A 34 -2.75 -2.62 13.88
C PHE A 34 -1.70 -3.21 12.96
N SER A 35 -0.42 -3.16 13.37
CA SER A 35 0.69 -3.66 12.57
C SER A 35 1.74 -4.34 13.41
N LEU A 36 2.29 -5.44 12.86
CA LEU A 36 3.43 -6.16 13.39
C LEU A 36 4.57 -6.14 12.38
N CYS A 37 5.79 -6.09 12.89
CA CYS A 37 7.01 -6.21 12.09
C CYS A 37 7.76 -7.44 12.57
N ILE A 38 8.09 -8.35 11.64
CA ILE A 38 8.89 -9.55 11.88
C ILE A 38 9.99 -9.64 10.82
N SER A 39 10.98 -10.50 11.04
CA SER A 39 12.05 -10.73 10.06
C SER A 39 11.46 -11.17 8.71
N GLY A 40 11.98 -10.65 7.60
CA GLY A 40 11.64 -11.06 6.24
C GLY A 40 11.94 -12.53 5.95
N THR A 41 12.85 -13.13 6.72
CA THR A 41 13.24 -14.55 6.63
C THR A 41 12.46 -15.46 7.60
N SER A 42 11.41 -14.95 8.26
CA SER A 42 10.59 -15.74 9.16
C SER A 42 9.98 -16.95 8.42
N PRO A 43 9.85 -18.12 9.10
CA PRO A 43 9.24 -19.29 8.49
C PRO A 43 7.79 -19.03 8.12
N LEU A 44 7.29 -19.67 7.06
CA LEU A 44 5.92 -19.50 6.56
C LEU A 44 4.87 -19.65 7.68
N LYS A 45 5.06 -20.65 8.55
CA LYS A 45 4.15 -20.87 9.68
C LYS A 45 4.00 -19.63 10.58
N ALA A 46 5.07 -18.90 10.86
CA ALA A 46 4.99 -17.68 11.68
C ALA A 46 4.16 -16.58 11.00
N ILE A 47 4.13 -16.54 9.66
CA ILE A 47 3.31 -15.61 8.88
C ILE A 47 1.86 -16.05 8.88
N THR A 48 1.61 -17.33 8.60
CA THR A 48 0.26 -17.90 8.46
C THR A 48 -0.51 -17.92 9.79
N ASP A 49 0.16 -18.19 10.90
CA ASP A 49 -0.46 -18.18 12.25
C ASP A 49 -0.97 -16.79 12.64
N LEU A 50 -0.39 -15.72 12.09
CA LEU A 50 -0.83 -14.34 12.29
C LEU A 50 -2.05 -13.96 11.45
N ASN A 51 -2.36 -14.73 10.42
CA ASN A 51 -3.50 -14.53 9.50
C ASN A 51 -3.66 -13.07 9.02
N PRO A 52 -2.60 -12.40 8.48
CA PRO A 52 -2.67 -11.01 8.07
C PRO A 52 -3.53 -10.83 6.82
N GLN A 53 -4.24 -9.71 6.71
CA GLN A 53 -4.92 -9.32 5.47
C GLN A 53 -3.98 -8.64 4.47
N VAL A 54 -2.97 -7.97 4.97
CA VAL A 54 -1.97 -7.23 4.19
C VAL A 54 -0.58 -7.63 4.65
N VAL A 55 0.30 -7.93 3.71
CA VAL A 55 1.72 -8.12 3.96
C VAL A 55 2.52 -7.08 3.19
N ILE A 56 3.37 -6.34 3.88
CA ILE A 56 4.30 -5.39 3.26
C ILE A 56 5.70 -5.99 3.32
N LEU A 57 6.32 -6.15 2.16
CA LEU A 57 7.72 -6.53 2.04
C LEU A 57 8.54 -5.24 2.01
N SER A 58 9.36 -5.01 3.02
CA SER A 58 10.15 -3.78 3.13
C SER A 58 11.26 -3.69 2.08
N GLY A 59 11.90 -2.55 2.01
CA GLY A 59 13.19 -2.41 1.34
C GLY A 59 14.30 -3.19 2.07
N GLY A 60 15.49 -3.18 1.49
CA GLY A 60 16.68 -3.80 2.08
C GLY A 60 17.95 -3.31 1.39
N PRO A 61 19.11 -3.46 2.04
CA PRO A 61 20.39 -3.04 1.48
C PRO A 61 20.99 -4.04 0.49
N HIS A 62 20.38 -5.21 0.34
CA HIS A 62 20.91 -6.29 -0.50
C HIS A 62 20.45 -6.16 -1.95
N SER A 63 21.23 -6.73 -2.87
CA SER A 63 20.78 -7.00 -4.22
C SER A 63 20.15 -8.39 -4.26
N VAL A 64 19.04 -8.54 -5.01
CA VAL A 64 18.40 -9.85 -5.22
C VAL A 64 19.29 -10.85 -5.97
N HIS A 65 20.40 -10.40 -6.55
CA HIS A 65 21.38 -11.22 -7.25
C HIS A 65 22.43 -11.84 -6.31
N ALA A 66 22.57 -11.33 -5.09
CA ALA A 66 23.53 -11.87 -4.15
C ALA A 66 23.05 -13.24 -3.65
N SER A 67 23.99 -14.21 -3.57
CA SER A 67 23.67 -15.59 -3.17
C SER A 67 23.13 -15.72 -1.75
N ASP A 68 23.50 -14.76 -0.88
CA ASP A 68 23.12 -14.67 0.52
C ASP A 68 21.96 -13.66 0.77
N SER A 69 21.33 -13.17 -0.31
CA SER A 69 20.26 -12.19 -0.20
C SER A 69 19.04 -12.76 0.56
N PRO A 70 18.53 -12.03 1.56
CA PRO A 70 17.39 -12.51 2.33
C PRO A 70 16.12 -12.59 1.46
N SER A 71 15.33 -13.65 1.64
CA SER A 71 14.09 -13.84 0.91
C SER A 71 12.99 -14.31 1.86
N PHE A 72 11.76 -14.10 1.45
CA PHE A 72 10.62 -14.66 2.17
C PHE A 72 10.57 -16.20 2.03
N ALA A 73 9.86 -16.85 2.96
CA ALA A 73 9.75 -18.30 3.03
C ALA A 73 9.19 -18.92 1.74
N ALA A 74 9.66 -20.11 1.39
CA ALA A 74 9.06 -20.91 0.33
C ALA A 74 7.56 -21.16 0.62
N GLY A 75 6.72 -21.11 -0.43
CA GLY A 75 5.27 -21.25 -0.30
C GLY A 75 4.54 -19.96 0.12
N PHE A 76 5.24 -18.87 0.37
CA PHE A 76 4.61 -17.59 0.76
C PHE A 76 3.70 -17.03 -0.34
N VAL A 77 4.14 -17.07 -1.59
CA VAL A 77 3.38 -16.56 -2.74
C VAL A 77 2.09 -17.34 -2.92
N GLU A 78 2.19 -18.67 -2.95
CA GLU A 78 1.08 -19.59 -3.12
C GLU A 78 0.06 -19.43 -1.98
N TRP A 79 0.55 -19.32 -0.76
CA TRP A 79 -0.29 -19.07 0.39
C TRP A 79 -1.01 -17.72 0.30
N ALA A 80 -0.31 -16.65 -0.05
CA ALA A 80 -0.89 -15.31 -0.15
C ALA A 80 -1.99 -15.26 -1.23
N GLU A 81 -1.75 -15.87 -2.39
CA GLU A 81 -2.73 -16.00 -3.47
C GLU A 81 -3.96 -16.79 -3.03
N ALA A 82 -3.77 -17.99 -2.43
CA ALA A 82 -4.85 -18.87 -2.00
C ALA A 82 -5.75 -18.23 -0.93
N ASN A 83 -5.18 -17.39 -0.07
CA ASN A 83 -5.91 -16.71 1.01
C ASN A 83 -6.35 -15.27 0.65
N GLY A 84 -6.06 -14.81 -0.58
CA GLY A 84 -6.42 -13.49 -1.05
C GLY A 84 -5.79 -12.36 -0.25
N VAL A 85 -4.55 -12.59 0.25
CA VAL A 85 -3.77 -11.61 1.01
C VAL A 85 -3.23 -10.55 0.06
N PHE A 86 -3.29 -9.30 0.48
CA PHE A 86 -2.65 -8.21 -0.24
C PHE A 86 -1.16 -8.18 0.04
N VAL A 87 -0.36 -8.12 -1.01
CA VAL A 87 1.10 -8.04 -0.88
C VAL A 87 1.59 -6.75 -1.55
N LEU A 88 2.29 -5.92 -0.78
CA LEU A 88 2.97 -4.72 -1.27
C LEU A 88 4.47 -4.86 -1.10
N GLY A 89 5.21 -4.92 -2.20
CA GLY A 89 6.68 -4.85 -2.17
C GLY A 89 7.18 -3.41 -2.30
N ILE A 90 8.09 -3.01 -1.43
CA ILE A 90 8.76 -1.70 -1.46
C ILE A 90 10.23 -1.90 -1.78
N CYS A 91 10.74 -1.27 -2.84
CA CYS A 91 12.13 -1.30 -3.29
C CYS A 91 12.65 -2.75 -3.43
N TYR A 92 13.46 -3.24 -2.50
CA TYR A 92 13.93 -4.63 -2.48
C TYR A 92 12.74 -5.62 -2.45
N GLY A 93 11.68 -5.34 -1.70
CA GLY A 93 10.47 -6.18 -1.65
C GLY A 93 9.77 -6.31 -3.00
N LEU A 94 9.72 -5.25 -3.82
CA LEU A 94 9.25 -5.32 -5.21
C LEU A 94 10.15 -6.25 -6.03
N GLN A 95 11.48 -6.08 -5.93
CA GLN A 95 12.44 -6.87 -6.69
C GLN A 95 12.35 -8.35 -6.35
N LEU A 96 12.12 -8.69 -5.07
CA LEU A 96 11.85 -10.08 -4.64
C LEU A 96 10.58 -10.65 -5.28
N ILE A 97 9.47 -9.90 -5.27
CA ILE A 97 8.22 -10.32 -5.91
C ILE A 97 8.47 -10.60 -7.39
N VAL A 98 9.11 -9.68 -8.10
CA VAL A 98 9.39 -9.81 -9.53
C VAL A 98 10.23 -11.05 -9.80
N GLN A 99 11.32 -11.24 -9.08
CA GLN A 99 12.23 -12.37 -9.28
C GLN A 99 11.54 -13.72 -8.97
N ARG A 100 10.80 -13.80 -7.86
CA ARG A 100 10.14 -15.04 -7.41
C ARG A 100 8.98 -15.46 -8.29
N LEU A 101 8.36 -14.52 -8.99
CA LEU A 101 7.27 -14.78 -9.95
C LEU A 101 7.75 -14.94 -11.40
N GLY A 102 9.06 -15.05 -11.63
CA GLY A 102 9.62 -15.35 -12.96
C GLY A 102 9.86 -14.12 -13.83
N GLY A 103 9.84 -12.94 -13.26
CA GLY A 103 10.34 -11.72 -13.91
C GLY A 103 11.87 -11.63 -13.83
N VAL A 104 12.44 -10.53 -14.31
CA VAL A 104 13.88 -10.28 -14.33
C VAL A 104 14.16 -8.92 -13.68
N VAL A 105 15.04 -8.94 -12.70
CA VAL A 105 15.70 -7.77 -12.14
C VAL A 105 17.11 -7.72 -12.70
N LYS A 106 17.65 -6.56 -12.97
CA LYS A 106 19.04 -6.36 -13.42
C LYS A 106 19.69 -5.22 -12.66
N VAL A 107 21.00 -5.15 -12.69
CA VAL A 107 21.72 -3.95 -12.27
C VAL A 107 21.29 -2.80 -13.19
N GLY A 108 20.82 -1.72 -12.58
CA GLY A 108 20.33 -0.56 -13.33
C GLY A 108 21.47 0.15 -14.07
N GLU A 109 21.19 0.58 -15.30
CA GLU A 109 22.13 1.41 -16.06
C GLU A 109 22.31 2.78 -15.42
N LYS A 110 21.24 3.28 -14.80
CA LYS A 110 21.21 4.53 -14.04
C LYS A 110 20.70 4.23 -12.65
N GLN A 111 21.55 4.47 -11.68
CA GLN A 111 21.13 4.37 -10.27
C GLN A 111 20.30 5.59 -9.88
N GLU A 112 19.24 5.38 -9.14
CA GLU A 112 18.31 6.42 -8.75
C GLU A 112 18.34 6.61 -7.22
N TYR A 113 18.81 7.79 -6.78
CA TYR A 113 18.92 8.15 -5.37
C TYR A 113 18.35 9.54 -5.09
N GLY A 114 17.67 9.68 -3.96
CA GLY A 114 17.13 10.95 -3.50
C GLY A 114 15.73 11.26 -4.06
N ARG A 115 15.40 12.55 -4.07
CA ARG A 115 14.10 13.03 -4.56
C ARG A 115 14.07 13.02 -6.07
N MET A 116 13.18 12.25 -6.63
CA MET A 116 12.95 12.13 -8.07
C MET A 116 11.47 12.25 -8.42
N GLU A 117 11.14 12.41 -9.69
CA GLU A 117 9.76 12.40 -10.15
C GLU A 117 9.43 11.09 -10.87
N ILE A 118 8.21 10.63 -10.67
CA ILE A 118 7.59 9.57 -11.45
C ILE A 118 6.44 10.13 -12.28
N VAL A 119 6.13 9.44 -13.38
CA VAL A 119 5.00 9.75 -14.26
C VAL A 119 4.01 8.59 -14.19
N VAL A 120 2.75 8.90 -13.95
CA VAL A 120 1.66 7.91 -13.91
C VAL A 120 1.33 7.47 -15.34
N GLU A 121 1.49 6.18 -15.63
CA GLU A 121 1.12 5.60 -16.92
C GLU A 121 -0.30 5.03 -16.94
N LYS A 122 -0.80 4.57 -15.77
CA LYS A 122 -2.16 4.05 -15.60
C LYS A 122 -2.80 4.60 -14.34
N ALA A 123 -3.93 5.27 -14.51
CA ALA A 123 -4.69 5.89 -13.41
C ALA A 123 -5.70 4.88 -12.84
N LYS A 124 -5.19 3.82 -12.21
CA LYS A 124 -5.98 2.77 -11.54
C LYS A 124 -5.23 2.23 -10.33
N GLY A 125 -5.86 1.40 -9.53
CA GLY A 125 -5.24 0.77 -8.36
C GLY A 125 -4.51 1.77 -7.49
N LEU A 126 -3.18 1.65 -7.39
CA LEU A 126 -2.32 2.54 -6.60
C LEU A 126 -2.43 4.03 -6.99
N PHE A 127 -2.83 4.31 -8.21
CA PHE A 127 -2.95 5.67 -8.76
C PHE A 127 -4.39 6.03 -9.17
N GLY A 128 -5.40 5.35 -8.62
CA GLY A 128 -6.81 5.56 -8.98
C GLY A 128 -7.33 6.99 -8.76
N THR A 129 -6.66 7.78 -7.91
CA THR A 129 -6.96 9.20 -7.67
C THR A 129 -6.19 10.18 -8.57
N LYS A 130 -5.33 9.66 -9.43
CA LYS A 130 -4.47 10.42 -10.35
C LYS A 130 -4.98 10.33 -11.78
N LYS A 131 -4.39 11.14 -12.66
CA LYS A 131 -4.59 11.07 -14.11
C LYS A 131 -3.33 10.52 -14.79
N VAL A 132 -3.51 9.89 -15.94
CA VAL A 132 -2.38 9.51 -16.79
C VAL A 132 -1.59 10.76 -17.17
N GLY A 133 -0.27 10.71 -17.01
CA GLY A 133 0.65 11.83 -17.21
C GLY A 133 0.89 12.69 -15.96
N ASP A 134 0.14 12.48 -14.87
CA ASP A 134 0.42 13.18 -13.61
C ASP A 134 1.84 12.85 -13.13
N ARG A 135 2.52 13.88 -12.63
CA ARG A 135 3.85 13.76 -12.04
C ARG A 135 3.78 13.77 -10.53
N GLN A 136 4.65 12.98 -9.91
CA GLN A 136 4.71 12.89 -8.47
C GLN A 136 6.14 12.77 -7.99
N ALA A 137 6.53 13.61 -7.03
CA ALA A 137 7.82 13.51 -6.38
C ALA A 137 7.83 12.30 -5.43
N VAL A 138 8.89 11.49 -5.50
CA VAL A 138 9.10 10.30 -4.68
C VAL A 138 10.54 10.24 -4.19
N TRP A 139 10.82 9.35 -3.23
CA TRP A 139 12.17 9.09 -2.76
C TRP A 139 12.68 7.76 -3.31
N MET A 140 13.69 7.83 -4.17
CA MET A 140 14.36 6.66 -4.75
C MET A 140 15.62 6.32 -3.94
N SER A 141 15.95 5.04 -3.86
CA SER A 141 17.18 4.54 -3.25
C SER A 141 17.48 3.13 -3.77
N HIS A 142 17.84 3.02 -5.06
CA HIS A 142 18.08 1.71 -5.67
C HIS A 142 19.17 1.75 -6.75
N GLY A 143 19.92 0.64 -6.85
CA GLY A 143 20.87 0.38 -7.94
C GLY A 143 20.37 -0.68 -8.92
N ASP A 144 19.52 -1.60 -8.46
CA ASP A 144 18.90 -2.63 -9.28
C ASP A 144 17.52 -2.16 -9.78
N GLU A 145 17.13 -2.58 -10.99
CA GLU A 145 15.86 -2.21 -11.62
C GLU A 145 15.14 -3.42 -12.22
N VAL A 146 13.82 -3.32 -12.33
CA VAL A 146 12.99 -4.33 -13.00
C VAL A 146 13.17 -4.22 -14.50
N ALA A 147 13.73 -5.28 -15.11
CA ALA A 147 13.96 -5.36 -16.55
C ALA A 147 12.81 -6.06 -17.30
N LYS A 148 12.19 -7.08 -16.67
CA LYS A 148 11.04 -7.81 -17.22
C LYS A 148 10.06 -8.12 -16.11
N LEU A 149 8.80 -7.77 -16.34
CA LEU A 149 7.73 -8.11 -15.40
C LEU A 149 7.35 -9.60 -15.48
N PRO A 150 6.89 -10.18 -14.37
CA PRO A 150 6.22 -11.47 -14.39
C PRO A 150 4.90 -11.40 -15.14
N GLU A 151 4.37 -12.57 -15.51
CA GLU A 151 3.06 -12.67 -16.15
C GLU A 151 1.93 -12.06 -15.29
N GLY A 152 1.03 -11.33 -15.94
CA GLY A 152 -0.11 -10.67 -15.31
C GLY A 152 0.19 -9.38 -14.54
N PHE A 153 1.46 -8.98 -14.45
CA PHE A 153 1.84 -7.67 -13.93
C PHE A 153 1.85 -6.61 -15.02
N GLU A 154 1.52 -5.38 -14.64
CA GLU A 154 1.60 -4.23 -15.52
C GLU A 154 2.31 -3.06 -14.84
N VAL A 155 3.03 -2.27 -15.64
CA VAL A 155 3.62 -1.01 -15.19
C VAL A 155 2.50 0.01 -15.07
N VAL A 156 2.45 0.72 -13.93
CA VAL A 156 1.48 1.80 -13.69
C VAL A 156 2.15 3.16 -13.49
N ALA A 157 3.46 3.19 -13.21
CA ALA A 157 4.25 4.41 -13.20
C ALA A 157 5.72 4.13 -13.55
N ARG A 158 6.38 5.12 -14.16
CA ARG A 158 7.83 5.12 -14.43
C ARG A 158 8.51 6.34 -13.85
N SER A 159 9.80 6.21 -13.59
CA SER A 159 10.66 7.34 -13.26
C SER A 159 10.91 8.22 -14.51
N GLN A 160 11.37 9.45 -14.31
CA GLN A 160 11.80 10.31 -15.39
C GLN A 160 12.96 9.71 -16.21
N GLN A 161 13.72 8.79 -15.64
CA GLN A 161 14.81 8.10 -16.32
C GLN A 161 14.35 6.86 -17.08
N GLY A 162 13.04 6.50 -16.96
CA GLY A 162 12.42 5.39 -17.67
C GLY A 162 12.36 4.08 -16.87
N SER A 163 12.96 4.02 -15.66
CA SER A 163 12.89 2.83 -14.80
C SER A 163 11.46 2.57 -14.31
N VAL A 164 11.12 1.30 -14.10
CA VAL A 164 9.82 0.90 -13.54
C VAL A 164 9.72 1.41 -12.11
N ALA A 165 8.76 2.31 -11.85
CA ALA A 165 8.55 2.90 -10.53
C ALA A 165 7.42 2.24 -9.74
N ALA A 166 6.38 1.73 -10.41
CA ALA A 166 5.30 1.02 -9.76
C ALA A 166 4.67 -0.02 -10.70
N VAL A 167 4.26 -1.13 -10.11
CA VAL A 167 3.64 -2.27 -10.80
C VAL A 167 2.42 -2.78 -10.03
N GLU A 168 1.47 -3.39 -10.75
CA GLU A 168 0.27 -3.98 -10.18
C GLU A 168 -0.05 -5.32 -10.83
N ASN A 169 -0.55 -6.26 -10.01
CA ASN A 169 -1.27 -7.44 -10.44
C ASN A 169 -2.54 -7.57 -9.60
N HIS A 170 -3.68 -7.14 -10.14
CA HIS A 170 -4.95 -7.13 -9.42
C HIS A 170 -5.51 -8.52 -9.15
N SER A 171 -5.30 -9.47 -10.08
CA SER A 171 -5.80 -10.84 -9.93
C SER A 171 -5.12 -11.55 -8.75
N LYS A 172 -3.83 -11.34 -8.56
CA LYS A 172 -3.04 -11.88 -7.45
C LYS A 172 -3.08 -11.00 -6.20
N LYS A 173 -3.56 -9.76 -6.30
CA LYS A 173 -3.49 -8.70 -5.28
C LYS A 173 -2.06 -8.37 -4.86
N PHE A 174 -1.14 -8.36 -5.82
CA PHE A 174 0.27 -8.05 -5.62
C PHE A 174 0.60 -6.70 -6.25
N PHE A 175 1.25 -5.86 -5.47
CA PHE A 175 1.63 -4.51 -5.84
C PHE A 175 3.10 -4.27 -5.53
N GLY A 176 3.73 -3.37 -6.27
CA GLY A 176 5.12 -3.07 -6.02
C GLY A 176 5.48 -1.62 -6.32
N LEU A 177 6.33 -1.05 -5.47
CA LEU A 177 6.87 0.29 -5.58
C LEU A 177 8.39 0.23 -5.54
N GLN A 178 9.09 0.83 -6.51
CA GLN A 178 10.54 0.91 -6.50
C GLN A 178 11.04 2.01 -5.55
N TYR A 179 10.20 2.99 -5.26
CA TYR A 179 10.50 4.10 -4.36
C TYR A 179 10.00 3.83 -2.93
N HIS A 180 10.43 4.70 -2.00
CA HIS A 180 10.11 4.63 -0.58
C HIS A 180 8.97 5.61 -0.20
N PRO A 181 7.69 5.18 -0.24
CA PRO A 181 6.55 6.05 0.06
C PRO A 181 6.54 6.50 1.52
N GLU A 182 7.14 5.72 2.43
CA GLU A 182 7.23 6.01 3.86
C GLU A 182 8.11 7.22 4.18
N VAL A 183 9.07 7.56 3.30
CA VAL A 183 9.97 8.70 3.44
C VAL A 183 9.26 10.01 3.03
N MET A 184 8.40 9.93 2.03
CA MET A 184 7.61 11.07 1.57
C MET A 184 6.48 11.33 2.56
N GLY A 185 6.32 12.44 3.15
CA GLY A 185 5.40 12.84 4.21
C GLY A 185 4.10 12.01 4.40
N PHE A 186 3.47 12.20 5.55
CA PHE A 186 2.30 11.43 6.01
C PHE A 186 1.19 11.27 4.96
N PHE A 187 0.84 12.32 4.24
CA PHE A 187 -0.27 12.31 3.27
C PHE A 187 -0.06 11.33 2.13
N PHE A 188 1.16 11.19 1.64
CA PHE A 188 1.44 10.29 0.52
C PHE A 188 1.25 8.82 0.89
N PHE A 189 1.80 8.41 2.03
CA PHE A 189 1.65 7.06 2.55
C PHE A 189 0.20 6.76 2.94
N PHE A 190 -0.51 7.76 3.47
CA PHE A 190 -1.93 7.67 3.77
C PHE A 190 -2.77 7.38 2.53
N PHE A 191 -2.59 8.12 1.43
CA PHE A 191 -3.32 7.87 0.18
C PHE A 191 -3.04 6.48 -0.39
N LEU A 192 -1.79 6.03 -0.34
CA LEU A 192 -1.41 4.69 -0.77
C LEU A 192 -2.17 3.62 0.03
N LEU A 193 -2.19 3.72 1.35
CA LEU A 193 -2.89 2.77 2.21
C LEU A 193 -4.42 2.87 2.06
N CYS A 194 -4.98 4.07 1.91
CA CYS A 194 -6.41 4.22 1.63
C CYS A 194 -6.79 3.58 0.30
N THR A 195 -5.95 3.70 -0.73
CA THR A 195 -6.16 3.03 -2.01
C THR A 195 -6.09 1.52 -1.85
N LEU A 196 -5.09 1.01 -1.17
CA LEU A 196 -4.98 -0.42 -0.83
C LEU A 196 -6.19 -0.89 -0.02
N TYR A 197 -6.62 -0.12 0.98
CA TYR A 197 -7.78 -0.44 1.82
C TYR A 197 -9.10 -0.40 1.05
N SER A 198 -9.31 0.57 0.14
CA SER A 198 -10.51 0.63 -0.69
C SER A 198 -10.59 -0.51 -1.70
N VAL A 199 -9.46 -0.95 -2.22
CA VAL A 199 -9.35 -2.15 -3.06
C VAL A 199 -9.65 -3.41 -2.25
N LEU A 200 -9.25 -3.46 -0.95
CA LEU A 200 -9.53 -4.57 -0.03
C LEU A 200 -11.02 -4.74 0.26
N MET A 201 -11.73 -3.63 0.49
CA MET A 201 -13.06 -3.65 1.09
C MET A 201 -14.20 -3.43 0.09
N ASN A 202 -13.93 -3.21 -1.21
CA ASN A 202 -14.93 -2.77 -2.20
C ASN A 202 -15.72 -1.50 -1.78
N TYR A 203 -15.19 -0.71 -0.86
CA TYR A 203 -15.83 0.50 -0.34
C TYR A 203 -15.40 1.76 -1.09
N TRP A 204 -15.94 1.98 -2.28
CA TRP A 204 -15.76 3.22 -3.05
C TRP A 204 -16.16 4.49 -2.28
N HIS A 205 -17.11 4.38 -1.36
CA HIS A 205 -17.63 5.52 -0.61
C HIS A 205 -16.64 6.11 0.42
N PHE A 206 -15.75 5.29 1.01
CA PHE A 206 -14.82 5.77 2.02
C PHE A 206 -13.68 6.60 1.43
N THR A 207 -13.15 6.18 0.28
CA THR A 207 -12.08 6.91 -0.41
C THR A 207 -12.57 8.25 -0.94
N PHE A 208 -13.79 8.30 -1.45
CA PHE A 208 -14.42 9.54 -1.93
C PHE A 208 -14.66 10.55 -0.81
N PHE A 209 -15.15 10.10 0.36
CA PHE A 209 -15.41 10.95 1.51
C PHE A 209 -14.10 11.54 2.11
N LEU A 210 -13.05 10.74 2.22
CA LEU A 210 -11.73 11.20 2.67
C LEU A 210 -11.07 12.14 1.65
N CYS A 211 -11.16 11.86 0.35
CA CYS A 211 -10.67 12.77 -0.68
C CYS A 211 -11.38 14.13 -0.63
N VAL A 212 -12.70 14.17 -0.43
CA VAL A 212 -13.47 15.43 -0.33
C VAL A 212 -13.05 16.23 0.90
N LEU A 213 -12.82 15.59 2.05
CA LEU A 213 -12.38 16.27 3.27
C LEU A 213 -10.97 16.88 3.13
N PHE A 214 -10.06 16.21 2.42
CA PHE A 214 -8.67 16.67 2.29
C PHE A 214 -8.40 17.54 1.05
N CYS A 215 -9.19 17.41 -0.02
CA CYS A 215 -9.06 18.31 -1.18
C CYS A 215 -9.60 19.72 -0.94
N ASN A 216 -10.45 19.92 0.06
CA ASN A 216 -11.03 21.24 0.38
C ASN A 216 -10.22 22.08 1.35
N ASN A 217 -8.93 21.79 1.58
CA ASN A 217 -8.02 22.62 2.41
C ASN A 217 -8.64 23.02 3.77
N ILE A 218 -9.32 22.13 4.47
CA ILE A 218 -9.82 22.40 5.82
C ILE A 218 -8.62 22.55 6.75
N PRO A 219 -8.41 23.71 7.39
CA PRO A 219 -7.27 23.95 8.24
C PRO A 219 -7.30 22.98 9.46
N PHE A 220 -6.12 22.51 9.85
CA PHE A 220 -5.87 21.51 10.89
C PHE A 220 -6.41 21.91 12.30
N SER A 221 -6.94 23.13 12.49
CA SER A 221 -7.53 23.61 13.73
C SER A 221 -8.89 22.99 14.09
N ASP A 222 -9.58 22.34 13.15
CA ASP A 222 -10.91 21.73 13.37
C ASP A 222 -10.88 20.20 13.52
N LEU A 223 -9.84 19.68 14.18
CA LEU A 223 -9.68 18.25 14.48
C LEU A 223 -10.81 17.66 15.35
N ARG A 224 -11.71 18.46 15.90
CA ARG A 224 -12.87 17.94 16.67
C ARG A 224 -13.90 17.23 15.80
N LEU A 225 -14.00 17.58 14.53
CA LEU A 225 -14.90 16.90 13.57
C LEU A 225 -14.39 15.51 13.17
N THR A 226 -13.08 15.33 13.06
CA THR A 226 -12.49 14.02 12.75
C THR A 226 -12.71 13.00 13.85
N THR A 227 -12.66 13.41 15.11
CA THR A 227 -12.89 12.52 16.26
C THR A 227 -14.37 12.08 16.36
N CYS A 228 -15.32 12.95 16.02
CA CYS A 228 -16.74 12.60 15.96
C CYS A 228 -17.04 11.62 14.82
N LEU A 229 -16.38 11.76 13.65
CA LEU A 229 -16.55 10.88 12.50
C LEU A 229 -15.94 9.50 12.75
N PHE A 230 -14.80 9.41 13.46
CA PHE A 230 -14.19 8.15 13.86
C PHE A 230 -15.05 7.36 14.87
N ASN A 231 -15.78 8.01 15.74
CA ASN A 231 -16.68 7.34 16.70
C ASN A 231 -17.99 6.86 16.06
N PHE A 232 -18.42 7.45 14.94
CA PHE A 232 -19.62 7.04 14.21
C PHE A 232 -19.44 5.66 13.51
N TRP A 233 -18.21 5.25 13.23
CA TRP A 233 -17.87 4.01 12.53
C TRP A 233 -17.78 2.76 13.39
N ARG A 234 -17.91 2.87 14.70
CA ARG A 234 -17.98 1.71 15.63
C ARG A 234 -19.37 1.06 15.70
N VAL A 235 -20.34 1.52 14.93
CA VAL A 235 -21.69 0.93 14.90
C VAL A 235 -21.72 -0.24 13.91
N PRO A 236 -22.13 -1.46 14.32
CA PRO A 236 -22.18 -2.62 13.45
C PRO A 236 -23.21 -2.44 12.33
N PRO A 237 -23.00 -3.07 11.15
CA PRO A 237 -23.76 -2.80 9.90
C PRO A 237 -25.23 -3.21 9.90
N ARG A 238 -25.82 -3.55 11.04
CA ARG A 238 -27.24 -3.97 11.14
C ARG A 238 -28.25 -2.83 11.24
N CYS A 239 -27.81 -1.57 11.29
CA CYS A 239 -28.71 -0.39 11.40
C CYS A 239 -28.81 0.45 10.12
N CYS A 240 -28.30 0.00 8.98
CA CYS A 240 -28.34 0.75 7.70
C CYS A 240 -29.59 0.47 6.86
N LEU A 241 -30.77 0.50 7.45
CA LEU A 241 -32.03 0.61 6.69
C LEU A 241 -32.64 1.98 7.01
N SER A 242 -32.24 3.01 6.26
CA SER A 242 -32.92 4.30 6.00
C SER A 242 -31.96 5.50 5.89
N PHE A 243 -30.85 5.41 5.16
CA PHE A 243 -29.89 6.54 5.03
C PHE A 243 -30.02 7.35 3.72
N SER A 244 -31.04 7.13 2.90
CA SER A 244 -31.27 7.92 1.69
C SER A 244 -31.68 9.39 1.94
N ASN A 245 -32.09 9.76 3.15
CA ASN A 245 -32.58 11.11 3.48
C ASN A 245 -31.66 11.95 4.38
N PHE A 246 -30.57 11.39 4.91
CA PHE A 246 -29.67 12.13 5.82
C PHE A 246 -28.51 12.84 5.13
N GLY A 247 -28.12 12.42 3.92
CA GLY A 247 -27.04 13.05 3.14
C GLY A 247 -27.35 14.48 2.66
N PHE A 248 -28.61 14.80 2.45
CA PHE A 248 -29.04 16.13 1.98
C PHE A 248 -29.14 17.18 3.10
N CYS A 249 -29.35 16.76 4.35
CA CYS A 249 -29.55 17.68 5.45
C CYS A 249 -28.24 18.26 6.04
N MET A 250 -27.09 17.61 5.84
CA MET A 250 -25.80 18.12 6.32
C MET A 250 -25.13 19.14 5.38
N CYS A 251 -25.38 19.07 4.07
CA CYS A 251 -24.86 20.07 3.13
C CYS A 251 -25.51 21.45 3.29
N ASP A 252 -26.82 21.50 3.59
CA ASP A 252 -27.53 22.77 3.79
C ASP A 252 -27.19 23.49 5.10
N ALA A 253 -26.72 22.76 6.12
CA ALA A 253 -26.32 23.35 7.40
C ALA A 253 -24.91 23.96 7.35
N LEU A 254 -24.04 23.54 6.43
CA LEU A 254 -22.66 24.03 6.27
C LEU A 254 -22.54 25.21 5.31
N LEU A 255 -23.57 25.53 4.53
CA LEU A 255 -23.58 26.66 3.58
C LEU A 255 -24.30 27.91 4.10
N LYS A 256 -24.77 27.91 5.35
CA LYS A 256 -25.52 29.04 5.95
C LYS A 256 -24.84 29.69 7.17
N ASN A 257 -23.55 29.41 7.40
CA ASN A 257 -22.78 30.18 8.39
C ASN A 257 -21.45 30.64 7.78
#